data_8432e7f0ce6bbc5b969de8054af80798
#
_entry.id   8432e7f0ce6bbc5b969de8054af80798
#
_cell.length_a   1.000
_cell.length_b   1.000
_cell.length_c   1.000
_cell.angle_alpha   90.00
_cell.angle_beta   90.00
_cell.angle_gamma   90.00
#
_symmetry.space_group_name_H-M   'P 1'
#
loop_
_entity.id
_entity.type
_entity.pdbx_description
1 polymer ?
#
loop_
_entity_poly.entity_id
_entity_poly.type
_entity_poly.pdbx_seq_one_letter_code
_entity_poly.pdbx_strand_id
1 'polypeptide(L)'
;PPISVFGRPRIVKNEDDLDKIAAMVDSPSNGFTICTGSLGSNRQNDIPHIIRKFGKMGRVNFLHIRNIQVHEPWVFNEVAHKSQIGNLDMYEIVKAAYDIGFDGPIRPDHGRMIWGEEGRPGYGLYDRALGANYICGLWDAINRTCGQL
;
A
#
# COMPACT_ATOMS: atom_id res chain seq x y z
N PRO A 1 -1.99 -6.09 9.31
CA PRO A 1 -1.36 -7.37 9.66
C PRO A 1 -2.38 -8.37 10.20
N PRO A 2 -2.23 -9.68 9.92
CA PRO A 2 -3.22 -10.69 10.31
C PRO A 2 -3.10 -11.17 11.78
N ILE A 3 -2.27 -10.53 12.56
CA ILE A 3 -2.06 -10.86 13.97
C ILE A 3 -3.03 -10.11 14.89
N SER A 4 -3.36 -10.72 16.02
CA SER A 4 -4.09 -10.01 17.07
C SER A 4 -3.19 -8.98 17.77
N VAL A 5 -3.80 -7.88 18.22
CA VAL A 5 -3.11 -6.83 18.97
C VAL A 5 -3.81 -6.70 20.32
N PHE A 6 -3.07 -6.85 21.41
CA PHE A 6 -3.61 -6.89 22.76
C PHE A 6 -4.77 -7.91 22.93
N GLY A 7 -4.63 -9.10 22.33
CA GLY A 7 -5.65 -10.14 22.36
C GLY A 7 -6.89 -9.88 21.49
N ARG A 8 -6.94 -8.79 20.75
CA ARG A 8 -8.06 -8.45 19.85
C ARG A 8 -7.72 -8.79 18.41
N PRO A 9 -8.58 -9.53 17.69
CA PRO A 9 -8.34 -9.86 16.28
C PRO A 9 -8.40 -8.60 15.42
N ARG A 10 -7.65 -8.61 14.32
CA ARG A 10 -7.80 -7.60 13.25
C ARG A 10 -9.06 -7.89 12.45
N ILE A 11 -9.79 -6.85 12.09
CA ILE A 11 -11.01 -6.95 11.28
C ILE A 11 -10.64 -7.21 9.81
N VAL A 12 -9.64 -6.50 9.30
CA VAL A 12 -9.18 -6.63 7.92
C VAL A 12 -7.78 -7.22 7.87
N LYS A 13 -7.63 -8.38 7.24
CA LYS A 13 -6.39 -9.15 7.15
C LYS A 13 -6.06 -9.58 5.72
N ASN A 14 -7.08 -9.72 4.89
CA ASN A 14 -6.99 -10.28 3.54
C ASN A 14 -8.12 -9.75 2.64
N GLU A 15 -8.12 -10.21 1.40
CA GLU A 15 -9.10 -9.84 0.39
C GLU A 15 -10.53 -10.22 0.79
N ASP A 16 -10.74 -11.41 1.36
CA ASP A 16 -12.08 -11.88 1.77
C ASP A 16 -12.72 -10.97 2.81
N ASP A 17 -11.91 -10.40 3.72
CA ASP A 17 -12.42 -9.47 4.72
C ASP A 17 -12.85 -8.13 4.06
N LEU A 18 -12.14 -7.68 3.02
CA LEU A 18 -12.53 -6.52 2.23
C LEU A 18 -13.82 -6.80 1.44
N ASP A 19 -13.98 -7.99 0.84
CA ASP A 19 -15.21 -8.41 0.16
C ASP A 19 -16.41 -8.36 1.10
N LYS A 20 -16.28 -8.89 2.32
CA LYS A 20 -17.35 -8.82 3.32
C LYS A 20 -17.76 -7.40 3.65
N ILE A 21 -16.79 -6.48 3.81
CA ILE A 21 -17.07 -5.08 4.10
C ILE A 21 -17.74 -4.40 2.88
N ALA A 22 -17.23 -4.65 1.67
CA ALA A 22 -17.83 -4.10 0.46
C ALA A 22 -19.29 -4.54 0.27
N ALA A 23 -19.60 -5.80 0.64
CA ALA A 23 -20.94 -6.37 0.54
C ALA A 23 -21.93 -5.85 1.60
N MET A 24 -21.45 -5.29 2.72
CA MET A 24 -22.33 -4.78 3.78
C MET A 24 -23.19 -3.61 3.31
N VAL A 25 -22.61 -2.73 2.49
CA VAL A 25 -23.30 -1.57 1.93
C VAL A 25 -22.79 -1.34 0.51
N ASP A 26 -23.65 -1.47 -0.47
CA ASP A 26 -23.34 -1.19 -1.87
C ASP A 26 -23.38 0.32 -2.15
N SER A 27 -22.28 0.99 -1.80
CA SER A 27 -22.09 2.42 -1.98
C SER A 27 -20.62 2.75 -2.25
N PRO A 28 -20.28 3.62 -3.20
CA PRO A 28 -18.90 4.06 -3.41
C PRO A 28 -18.30 4.74 -2.17
N SER A 29 -19.13 5.27 -1.28
CA SER A 29 -18.69 5.83 0.00
C SER A 29 -18.25 4.74 1.01
N ASN A 30 -18.66 3.48 0.82
CA ASN A 30 -18.13 2.33 1.53
C ASN A 30 -16.88 1.81 0.81
N GLY A 31 -15.84 2.63 0.76
CA GLY A 31 -14.58 2.33 0.09
C GLY A 31 -13.42 2.15 1.06
N PHE A 32 -12.25 1.93 0.51
CA PHE A 32 -11.07 1.51 1.26
C PHE A 32 -9.90 2.50 1.12
N THR A 33 -9.18 2.65 2.21
CA THR A 33 -7.78 3.00 2.19
C THR A 33 -6.98 1.71 2.07
N ILE A 34 -6.38 1.44 0.93
CA ILE A 34 -5.50 0.28 0.76
C ILE A 34 -4.10 0.65 1.24
N CYS A 35 -3.67 0.00 2.33
CA CYS A 35 -2.31 0.15 2.87
C CYS A 35 -1.47 -1.07 2.47
N THR A 36 -0.52 -0.85 1.55
CA THR A 36 0.29 -1.94 0.97
C THR A 36 1.12 -2.66 2.02
N GLY A 37 1.71 -1.94 2.97
CA GLY A 37 2.48 -2.55 4.05
C GLY A 37 1.63 -3.32 5.05
N SER A 38 0.43 -2.82 5.39
CA SER A 38 -0.47 -3.51 6.33
C SER A 38 -1.00 -4.82 5.74
N LEU A 39 -1.49 -4.82 4.52
CA LEU A 39 -1.97 -6.01 3.84
C LEU A 39 -0.81 -6.91 3.39
N GLY A 40 0.29 -6.34 2.90
CA GLY A 40 1.48 -7.07 2.44
C GLY A 40 2.25 -7.78 3.55
N SER A 41 2.02 -7.45 4.83
CA SER A 41 2.55 -8.21 5.96
C SER A 41 1.99 -9.65 6.02
N ASN A 42 0.85 -9.90 5.39
CA ASN A 42 0.40 -11.23 5.03
C ASN A 42 0.89 -11.54 3.61
N ARG A 43 1.90 -12.39 3.48
CA ARG A 43 2.53 -12.75 2.20
C ARG A 43 1.61 -13.51 1.24
N GLN A 44 0.43 -13.94 1.69
CA GLN A 44 -0.58 -14.57 0.84
C GLN A 44 -1.45 -13.54 0.10
N ASN A 45 -1.41 -12.28 0.51
CA ASN A 45 -2.15 -11.21 -0.15
C ASN A 45 -1.43 -10.75 -1.43
N ASP A 46 -2.12 -10.78 -2.54
CA ASP A 46 -1.71 -10.17 -3.80
C ASP A 46 -2.18 -8.71 -3.83
N ILE A 47 -1.29 -7.80 -3.46
CA ILE A 47 -1.64 -6.38 -3.32
C ILE A 47 -2.02 -5.73 -4.66
N PRO A 48 -1.29 -5.94 -5.77
CA PRO A 48 -1.71 -5.46 -7.09
C PRO A 48 -3.09 -5.96 -7.50
N HIS A 49 -3.39 -7.24 -7.25
CA HIS A 49 -4.71 -7.82 -7.53
C HIS A 49 -5.81 -7.12 -6.70
N ILE A 50 -5.61 -6.97 -5.39
CA ILE A 50 -6.53 -6.30 -4.48
C ILE A 50 -6.84 -4.88 -4.97
N ILE A 51 -5.82 -4.10 -5.34
CA ILE A 51 -6.00 -2.74 -5.87
C ILE A 51 -6.85 -2.77 -7.16
N ARG A 52 -6.52 -3.65 -8.12
CA ARG A 52 -7.28 -3.76 -9.38
C ARG A 52 -8.72 -4.21 -9.15
N LYS A 53 -8.94 -5.18 -8.28
CA LYS A 53 -10.29 -5.69 -7.97
C LYS A 53 -11.18 -4.60 -7.39
N PHE A 54 -10.79 -4.01 -6.28
CA PHE A 54 -11.60 -3.00 -5.60
C PHE A 54 -11.61 -1.66 -6.33
N GLY A 55 -10.58 -1.37 -7.13
CA GLY A 55 -10.57 -0.21 -8.02
C GLY A 55 -11.62 -0.32 -9.13
N LYS A 56 -11.75 -1.48 -9.76
CA LYS A 56 -12.82 -1.73 -10.76
C LYS A 56 -14.24 -1.62 -10.17
N MET A 57 -14.38 -1.82 -8.87
CA MET A 57 -15.63 -1.63 -8.15
C MET A 57 -15.86 -0.16 -7.72
N GLY A 58 -14.90 0.75 -7.97
CA GLY A 58 -14.94 2.13 -7.48
C GLY A 58 -14.81 2.23 -5.94
N ARG A 59 -14.10 1.29 -5.32
CA ARG A 59 -14.00 1.18 -3.85
C ARG A 59 -12.61 1.52 -3.30
N VAL A 60 -11.66 1.96 -4.12
CA VAL A 60 -10.36 2.45 -3.66
C VAL A 60 -10.40 3.96 -3.60
N ASN A 61 -10.42 4.52 -2.39
CA ASN A 61 -10.54 5.96 -2.18
C ASN A 61 -9.24 6.62 -1.75
N PHE A 62 -8.28 5.83 -1.24
CA PHE A 62 -6.97 6.30 -0.80
C PHE A 62 -5.95 5.17 -0.86
N LEU A 63 -4.71 5.50 -1.21
CA LEU A 63 -3.61 4.55 -1.20
C LEU A 63 -2.51 4.98 -0.22
N HIS A 64 -2.15 4.07 0.69
CA HIS A 64 -0.92 4.14 1.49
C HIS A 64 0.09 3.18 0.88
N ILE A 65 1.08 3.73 0.17
CA ILE A 65 2.07 2.94 -0.55
C ILE A 65 3.40 2.98 0.21
N ARG A 66 3.73 1.89 0.88
CA ARG A 66 5.01 1.68 1.56
C ARG A 66 5.51 0.27 1.32
N ASN A 67 6.83 0.09 1.40
CA ASN A 67 7.46 -1.21 1.31
C ASN A 67 7.82 -1.74 2.69
N ILE A 68 7.80 -3.05 2.84
CA ILE A 68 8.15 -3.75 4.07
C ILE A 68 9.04 -4.95 3.77
N GLN A 69 9.85 -5.33 4.73
CA GLN A 69 10.58 -6.60 4.75
C GLN A 69 9.98 -7.50 5.82
N VAL A 70 9.44 -8.64 5.40
CA VAL A 70 8.94 -9.69 6.29
C VAL A 70 10.08 -10.69 6.54
N HIS A 71 10.44 -10.90 7.79
CA HIS A 71 11.53 -11.81 8.21
C HIS A 71 11.00 -13.18 8.58
N GLU A 72 9.92 -13.19 9.39
CA GLU A 72 9.25 -14.38 9.88
C GLU A 72 7.73 -14.14 9.83
N PRO A 73 6.90 -15.17 9.97
CA PRO A 73 5.47 -14.96 10.09
C PRO A 73 5.18 -13.89 11.16
N TRP A 74 4.58 -12.78 10.71
CA TRP A 74 4.16 -11.65 11.53
C TRP A 74 5.27 -10.72 12.07
N VAL A 75 6.53 -10.98 11.74
CA VAL A 75 7.66 -10.11 12.08
C VAL A 75 8.12 -9.38 10.82
N PHE A 76 7.89 -8.09 10.78
CA PHE A 76 8.28 -7.26 9.65
C PHE A 76 8.72 -5.87 10.10
N ASN A 77 9.52 -5.23 9.29
CA ASN A 77 9.88 -3.81 9.45
C ASN A 77 9.66 -3.03 8.15
N GLU A 78 9.55 -1.75 8.28
CA GLU A 78 9.49 -0.84 7.15
C GLU A 78 10.87 -0.69 6.51
N VAL A 79 10.89 -0.62 5.18
CA VAL A 79 12.11 -0.42 4.39
C VAL A 79 11.89 0.70 3.38
N ALA A 80 12.95 1.11 2.68
CA ALA A 80 12.81 2.07 1.59
C ALA A 80 11.86 1.54 0.50
N HIS A 81 11.22 2.46 -0.23
CA HIS A 81 10.19 2.13 -1.23
C HIS A 81 10.70 1.29 -2.42
N LYS A 82 12.00 1.23 -2.64
CA LYS A 82 12.58 0.47 -3.75
C LYS A 82 12.24 -1.03 -3.64
N SER A 83 11.68 -1.65 -4.69
CA SER A 83 11.20 -3.04 -4.68
C SER A 83 12.26 -4.05 -4.22
N GLN A 84 13.53 -3.86 -4.60
CA GLN A 84 14.62 -4.78 -4.26
C GLN A 84 15.00 -4.80 -2.76
N ILE A 85 14.50 -3.85 -1.97
CA ILE A 85 14.85 -3.73 -0.55
C ILE A 85 13.82 -4.44 0.35
N GLY A 86 12.61 -4.65 -0.14
CA GLY A 86 11.52 -5.27 0.61
C GLY A 86 10.87 -6.45 -0.11
N ASN A 87 9.69 -6.81 0.36
CA ASN A 87 8.94 -7.94 -0.19
C ASN A 87 7.84 -7.54 -1.18
N LEU A 88 7.58 -6.25 -1.35
CA LEU A 88 6.52 -5.77 -2.22
C LEU A 88 7.10 -5.30 -3.56
N ASP A 89 6.47 -5.71 -4.64
CA ASP A 89 6.77 -5.15 -5.97
C ASP A 89 6.09 -3.79 -6.11
N MET A 90 6.88 -2.74 -5.86
CA MET A 90 6.37 -1.38 -5.87
C MET A 90 6.00 -0.92 -7.28
N TYR A 91 6.64 -1.48 -8.32
CA TYR A 91 6.26 -1.19 -9.70
C TYR A 91 4.86 -1.73 -10.00
N GLU A 92 4.61 -3.01 -9.69
CA GLU A 92 3.29 -3.63 -9.91
C GLU A 92 2.19 -2.99 -9.07
N ILE A 93 2.51 -2.52 -7.87
CA ILE A 93 1.57 -1.77 -7.02
C ILE A 93 1.17 -0.44 -7.66
N VAL A 94 2.16 0.37 -8.11
CA VAL A 94 1.88 1.65 -8.77
C VAL A 94 1.21 1.43 -10.11
N LYS A 95 1.62 0.38 -10.86
CA LYS A 95 0.97 -0.03 -12.10
C LYS A 95 -0.50 -0.40 -11.89
N ALA A 96 -0.82 -1.12 -10.81
CA ALA A 96 -2.20 -1.45 -10.48
C ALA A 96 -3.07 -0.21 -10.20
N ALA A 97 -2.51 0.80 -9.51
CA ALA A 97 -3.18 2.08 -9.33
C ALA A 97 -3.40 2.82 -10.67
N TYR A 98 -2.39 2.80 -11.55
CA TYR A 98 -2.51 3.36 -12.90
C TYR A 98 -3.57 2.64 -13.73
N ASP A 99 -3.60 1.30 -13.71
CA ASP A 99 -4.52 0.47 -14.49
C ASP A 99 -6.00 0.71 -14.18
N ILE A 100 -6.31 1.12 -12.95
CA ILE A 100 -7.67 1.46 -12.52
C ILE A 100 -8.03 2.94 -12.75
N GLY A 101 -7.12 3.73 -13.33
CA GLY A 101 -7.30 5.17 -13.49
C GLY A 101 -7.43 5.90 -12.15
N PHE A 102 -6.67 5.48 -11.13
CA PHE A 102 -6.77 6.08 -9.80
C PHE A 102 -6.38 7.56 -9.81
N ASP A 103 -7.30 8.42 -9.43
CA ASP A 103 -7.15 9.89 -9.35
C ASP A 103 -7.21 10.42 -7.90
N GLY A 104 -7.34 9.53 -6.93
CA GLY A 104 -7.38 9.86 -5.52
C GLY A 104 -6.00 10.13 -4.90
N PRO A 105 -5.97 10.47 -3.61
CA PRO A 105 -4.71 10.74 -2.93
C PRO A 105 -3.86 9.48 -2.73
N ILE A 106 -2.55 9.63 -2.93
CA ILE A 106 -1.52 8.63 -2.63
C ILE A 106 -0.56 9.23 -1.62
N ARG A 107 -0.23 8.48 -0.57
CA ARG A 107 0.83 8.87 0.36
C ARG A 107 1.85 7.74 0.53
N PRO A 108 3.14 8.06 0.75
CA PRO A 108 4.19 7.08 1.02
C PRO A 108 4.06 6.42 2.41
N ASP A 109 2.98 6.69 3.14
CA ASP A 109 2.60 6.20 4.46
C ASP A 109 3.60 6.58 5.56
N HIS A 110 4.29 5.61 6.17
CA HIS A 110 5.27 5.87 7.19
C HIS A 110 6.64 6.27 6.61
N GLY A 111 7.49 6.84 7.44
CA GLY A 111 8.87 7.15 7.11
C GLY A 111 9.79 6.74 8.25
N ARG A 112 10.89 6.07 7.91
CA ARG A 112 11.94 5.74 8.87
C ARG A 112 12.67 7.03 9.25
N MET A 113 13.18 7.09 10.47
CA MET A 113 14.07 8.18 10.89
C MET A 113 15.45 7.92 10.27
N ILE A 114 15.82 8.71 9.26
CA ILE A 114 17.10 8.59 8.53
C ILE A 114 17.89 9.88 8.64
N TRP A 115 19.20 9.80 8.39
CA TRP A 115 20.11 10.95 8.35
C TRP A 115 20.12 11.82 9.63
N GLY A 116 19.98 11.18 10.79
CA GLY A 116 19.99 11.88 12.08
C GLY A 116 18.70 12.67 12.35
N GLU A 117 17.63 12.41 11.62
CA GLU A 117 16.33 13.00 11.89
C GLU A 117 15.82 12.55 13.27
N GLU A 118 15.36 13.50 14.07
CA GLU A 118 14.76 13.24 15.38
C GLU A 118 13.27 13.55 15.35
N GLY A 119 12.47 12.71 15.98
CA GLY A 119 11.03 12.89 16.04
C GLY A 119 10.28 11.62 16.42
N ARG A 120 8.99 11.59 16.13
CA ARG A 120 8.16 10.42 16.41
C ARG A 120 8.52 9.26 15.46
N PRO A 121 8.86 8.08 15.97
CA PRO A 121 9.14 6.91 15.13
C PRO A 121 8.00 6.61 14.15
N GLY A 122 8.36 6.32 12.89
CA GLY A 122 7.40 6.10 11.81
C GLY A 122 6.94 7.36 11.08
N TYR A 123 7.41 8.54 11.48
CA TYR A 123 7.04 9.82 10.87
C TYR A 123 8.21 10.58 10.27
N GLY A 124 9.31 9.88 9.93
CA GLY A 124 10.47 10.45 9.27
C GLY A 124 10.11 11.21 8.00
N LEU A 125 10.46 12.49 7.94
CA LEU A 125 10.12 13.38 6.83
C LEU A 125 10.94 13.06 5.59
N TYR A 126 12.26 12.84 5.77
CA TYR A 126 13.16 12.58 4.64
C TYR A 126 12.82 11.28 3.92
N ASP A 127 12.58 10.21 4.66
CA ASP A 127 12.23 8.91 4.07
C ASP A 127 10.87 8.97 3.34
N ARG A 128 9.90 9.71 3.89
CA ARG A 128 8.62 9.94 3.20
C ARG A 128 8.77 10.77 1.94
N ALA A 129 9.63 11.79 1.95
CA ALA A 129 9.92 12.58 0.75
C ALA A 129 10.57 11.72 -0.33
N LEU A 130 11.55 10.87 0.02
CA LEU A 130 12.15 9.91 -0.90
C LEU A 130 11.12 8.92 -1.45
N GLY A 131 10.24 8.41 -0.59
CA GLY A 131 9.15 7.51 -0.97
C GLY A 131 8.17 8.15 -1.94
N ALA A 132 7.75 9.38 -1.67
CA ALA A 132 6.86 10.14 -2.57
C ALA A 132 7.52 10.34 -3.94
N ASN A 133 8.78 10.77 -3.97
CA ASN A 133 9.52 10.96 -5.21
C ASN A 133 9.70 9.66 -6.01
N TYR A 134 9.95 8.54 -5.32
CA TYR A 134 10.04 7.22 -5.95
C TYR A 134 8.72 6.80 -6.60
N ILE A 135 7.59 6.99 -5.91
CA ILE A 135 6.24 6.70 -6.43
C ILE A 135 5.95 7.57 -7.66
N CYS A 136 6.25 8.86 -7.61
CA CYS A 136 6.10 9.76 -8.76
C CYS A 136 6.94 9.31 -9.95
N GLY A 137 8.19 8.93 -9.72
CA GLY A 137 9.07 8.42 -10.78
C GLY A 137 8.56 7.13 -11.44
N LEU A 138 7.98 6.20 -10.64
CA LEU A 138 7.32 5.02 -11.20
C LEU A 138 6.07 5.39 -12.00
N TRP A 139 5.25 6.31 -11.51
CA TRP A 139 4.07 6.79 -12.21
C TRP A 139 4.42 7.41 -13.55
N ASP A 140 5.44 8.29 -13.59
CA ASP A 140 5.92 8.91 -14.81
C ASP A 140 6.42 7.89 -15.83
N ALA A 141 7.17 6.88 -15.37
CA ALA A 141 7.67 5.81 -16.23
C ALA A 141 6.51 4.98 -16.82
N ILE A 142 5.52 4.61 -15.99
CA ILE A 142 4.34 3.85 -16.43
C ILE A 142 3.52 4.68 -17.42
N ASN A 143 3.29 5.95 -17.13
CA ASN A 143 2.53 6.84 -18.01
C ASN A 143 3.16 6.97 -19.38
N ARG A 144 4.49 7.04 -19.46
CA ARG A 144 5.23 7.09 -20.75
C ARG A 144 5.13 5.78 -21.53
N THR A 145 5.10 4.65 -20.85
CA THR A 145 5.10 3.33 -21.52
C THR A 145 3.71 2.82 -21.84
N CYS A 146 2.70 3.18 -21.04
CA CYS A 146 1.33 2.71 -21.17
C CYS A 146 0.36 3.79 -21.69
N GLY A 147 0.70 5.07 -21.57
CA GLY A 147 -0.13 6.20 -22.01
C GLY A 147 0.06 6.59 -23.49
N GLN A 148 0.86 5.84 -24.26
CA GLN A 148 1.14 6.12 -25.69
C GLN A 148 0.30 5.27 -26.64
N LEU A 149 -0.81 4.70 -26.18
CA LEU A 149 -1.77 3.99 -27.04
C LEU A 149 -3.01 4.83 -27.31
#